data_4c23049612592320f76602354d695c07
#
_entry.id   4c23049612592320f76602354d695c07
#
_cell.length_a   1.000
_cell.length_b   1.000
_cell.length_c   1.000
_cell.angle_alpha   90.00
_cell.angle_beta   90.00
_cell.angle_gamma   90.00
#
_symmetry.space_group_name_H-M   'P 1'
#
loop_
_entity.id
_entity.type
_entity.pdbx_description
1 polymer ?
#
loop_
_entity_poly.entity_id
_entity_poly.type
_entity_poly.pdbx_seq_one_letter_code
_entity_poly.pdbx_strand_id
1 'polypeptide(L)'
;IIIALCFASQLPDVMEHITKISEKHETLVPSVPVFGNKLFDNDFITENKEQIESAYSLLADDLSKNVYENILKFYYTGRIDLLPPVTTDKDEAFDNILNLSENESYVDLGAYNGDTIDEFLHYTNGNYKRIIAFEPNAKNFEKLKLHCKGMANVSLWQLGSYSKNTELIFNNKAGRNSAIADKGVATKVATVDTILCGMAAGYIKADVEGADME
;
A
#
# COMPACT_ATOMS: atom_id res chain seq x y z
N ILE A 1 2.07 33.68 -1.26
CA ILE A 1 1.18 33.23 -0.15
C ILE A 1 1.61 31.82 0.19
N ILE A 2 1.80 31.53 1.47
CA ILE A 2 2.04 30.17 1.99
C ILE A 2 0.69 29.58 2.36
N ILE A 3 0.40 28.39 1.87
CA ILE A 3 -0.84 27.64 2.15
C ILE A 3 -0.45 26.37 2.90
N ALA A 4 -0.96 26.21 4.12
CA ALA A 4 -0.81 24.97 4.89
C ALA A 4 -2.08 24.13 4.75
N LEU A 5 -1.92 22.89 4.29
CA LEU A 5 -3.01 21.92 4.18
C LEU A 5 -3.07 21.09 5.45
N CYS A 6 -4.25 20.89 6.01
CA CYS A 6 -4.40 20.09 7.24
C CYS A 6 -4.48 18.58 7.00
N PHE A 7 -4.45 18.13 5.77
CA PHE A 7 -4.37 16.71 5.39
C PHE A 7 -3.75 16.57 3.99
N ALA A 8 -3.13 15.42 3.74
CA ALA A 8 -2.79 14.95 2.41
C ALA A 8 -3.66 13.73 2.09
N SER A 9 -4.08 13.61 0.85
CA SER A 9 -4.81 12.45 0.34
C SER A 9 -4.14 11.98 -0.94
N GLN A 10 -4.00 10.68 -1.10
CA GLN A 10 -3.49 10.07 -2.32
C GLN A 10 -4.57 9.90 -3.40
N LEU A 11 -5.81 10.35 -3.12
CA LEU A 11 -6.89 10.32 -4.12
C LEU A 11 -6.50 11.23 -5.30
N PRO A 12 -6.54 10.73 -6.55
CA PRO A 12 -6.07 11.46 -7.73
C PRO A 12 -6.70 12.85 -7.87
N ASP A 13 -8.02 12.96 -7.67
CA ASP A 13 -8.73 14.23 -7.76
C ASP A 13 -8.25 15.26 -6.73
N VAL A 14 -7.95 14.80 -5.51
CA VAL A 14 -7.45 15.67 -4.42
C VAL A 14 -6.02 16.11 -4.74
N MET A 15 -5.16 15.19 -5.20
CA MET A 15 -3.79 15.50 -5.57
C MET A 15 -3.72 16.46 -6.76
N GLU A 16 -4.59 16.32 -7.75
CA GLU A 16 -4.67 17.26 -8.87
C GLU A 16 -4.99 18.69 -8.40
N HIS A 17 -5.95 18.84 -7.48
CA HIS A 17 -6.27 20.15 -6.90
C HIS A 17 -5.13 20.74 -6.08
N ILE A 18 -4.47 19.93 -5.27
CA ILE A 18 -3.31 20.34 -4.47
C ILE A 18 -2.16 20.79 -5.38
N THR A 19 -1.88 20.03 -6.44
CA THR A 19 -0.83 20.36 -7.41
C THR A 19 -1.12 21.70 -8.09
N LYS A 20 -2.35 21.94 -8.57
CA LYS A 20 -2.75 23.22 -9.15
C LYS A 20 -2.59 24.42 -8.19
N ILE A 21 -2.79 24.20 -6.90
CA ILE A 21 -2.55 25.22 -5.87
C ILE A 21 -1.05 25.45 -5.70
N SER A 22 -0.25 24.38 -5.67
CA SER A 22 1.20 24.45 -5.47
C SER A 22 1.96 25.11 -6.62
N GLU A 23 1.41 25.12 -7.84
CA GLU A 23 1.95 25.84 -8.99
C GLU A 23 1.96 27.37 -8.78
N LYS A 24 1.05 27.90 -7.97
CA LYS A 24 0.87 29.34 -7.73
C LYS A 24 1.26 29.81 -6.34
N HIS A 25 1.37 28.86 -5.41
CA HIS A 25 1.57 29.16 -4.00
C HIS A 25 2.52 28.13 -3.38
N GLU A 26 3.34 28.57 -2.45
CA GLU A 26 4.09 27.65 -1.59
C GLU A 26 3.08 26.87 -0.74
N THR A 27 3.00 25.56 -0.95
CA THR A 27 2.00 24.70 -0.33
C THR A 27 2.70 23.68 0.57
N LEU A 28 2.34 23.69 1.85
CA LEU A 28 2.91 22.83 2.87
C LEU A 28 1.83 21.91 3.43
N VAL A 29 2.19 20.64 3.62
CA VAL A 29 1.42 19.69 4.42
C VAL A 29 2.06 19.59 5.79
N PRO A 30 1.32 19.81 6.88
CA PRO A 30 1.85 19.64 8.23
C PRO A 30 2.39 18.23 8.40
N SER A 31 3.38 18.09 9.25
CA SER A 31 4.12 16.87 9.55
C SER A 31 3.23 15.62 9.57
N VAL A 32 3.49 14.72 8.64
CA VAL A 32 2.83 13.41 8.59
C VAL A 32 3.56 12.52 9.60
N PRO A 33 2.86 11.90 10.56
CA PRO A 33 3.49 10.95 11.47
C PRO A 33 4.13 9.80 10.69
N VAL A 34 5.35 9.45 11.04
CA VAL A 34 6.04 8.26 10.58
C VAL A 34 5.81 7.11 11.57
N PHE A 35 6.43 5.96 11.32
CA PHE A 35 6.31 4.78 12.17
C PHE A 35 6.38 5.13 13.67
N GLY A 36 5.45 4.59 14.46
CA GLY A 36 5.36 4.83 15.89
C GLY A 36 4.82 6.22 16.28
N ASN A 37 4.11 6.90 15.39
CA ASN A 37 3.57 8.26 15.58
C ASN A 37 4.66 9.32 15.86
N LYS A 38 5.92 9.05 15.52
CA LYS A 38 7.00 10.04 15.53
C LYS A 38 6.86 10.98 14.34
N LEU A 39 7.41 12.18 14.45
CA LEU A 39 7.56 13.11 13.34
C LEU A 39 8.89 12.84 12.62
N PHE A 40 8.93 13.10 11.32
CA PHE A 40 10.19 13.06 10.56
C PHE A 40 10.92 14.40 10.72
N ASP A 41 11.51 14.59 11.90
CA ASP A 41 12.25 15.78 12.32
C ASP A 41 13.75 15.48 12.48
N ASN A 42 14.50 16.49 12.99
CA ASN A 42 15.93 16.34 13.21
C ASN A 42 16.28 15.21 14.18
N ASP A 43 15.47 15.01 15.22
CA ASP A 43 15.73 13.98 16.21
C ASP A 43 15.52 12.61 15.58
N PHE A 44 14.42 12.42 14.83
CA PHE A 44 14.16 11.19 14.09
C PHE A 44 15.26 10.88 13.07
N ILE A 45 15.71 11.88 12.29
CA ILE A 45 16.78 11.70 11.30
C ILE A 45 18.08 11.30 11.99
N THR A 46 18.39 11.92 13.12
CA THR A 46 19.62 11.62 13.87
C THR A 46 19.60 10.22 14.46
N GLU A 47 18.46 9.82 15.06
CA GLU A 47 18.26 8.48 15.64
C GLU A 47 18.30 7.36 14.59
N ASN A 48 17.85 7.64 13.36
CA ASN A 48 17.71 6.64 12.29
C ASN A 48 18.69 6.84 11.12
N LYS A 49 19.76 7.60 11.33
CA LYS A 49 20.71 7.98 10.27
C LYS A 49 21.28 6.77 9.52
N GLU A 50 21.74 5.77 10.25
CA GLU A 50 22.34 4.56 9.68
C GLU A 50 21.34 3.78 8.83
N GLN A 51 20.07 3.67 9.25
CA GLN A 51 19.01 3.00 8.51
C GLN A 51 18.65 3.77 7.23
N ILE A 52 18.56 5.10 7.30
CA ILE A 52 18.30 5.96 6.16
C ILE A 52 19.42 5.85 5.12
N GLU A 53 20.68 5.92 5.55
CA GLU A 53 21.85 5.77 4.67
C GLU A 53 21.96 4.35 4.09
N SER A 54 21.67 3.33 4.91
CA SER A 54 21.64 1.94 4.47
C SER A 54 20.58 1.72 3.39
N ALA A 55 19.36 2.20 3.60
CA ALA A 55 18.29 2.10 2.61
C ALA A 55 18.67 2.81 1.29
N TYR A 56 19.24 4.01 1.37
CA TYR A 56 19.74 4.73 0.20
C TYR A 56 20.80 3.93 -0.58
N SER A 57 21.69 3.28 0.12
CA SER A 57 22.77 2.50 -0.49
C SER A 57 22.30 1.26 -1.24
N LEU A 58 21.11 0.74 -0.92
CA LEU A 58 20.49 -0.42 -1.59
C LEU A 58 19.83 -0.05 -2.92
N LEU A 59 19.59 1.25 -3.17
CA LEU A 59 18.94 1.70 -4.40
C LEU A 59 19.90 1.58 -5.60
N ALA A 60 19.43 0.91 -6.65
CA ALA A 60 20.28 0.49 -7.77
C ALA A 60 20.66 1.64 -8.72
N ASP A 61 19.82 2.66 -8.84
CA ASP A 61 19.93 3.70 -9.87
C ASP A 61 19.67 5.11 -9.32
N ASP A 62 20.07 6.10 -10.12
CA ASP A 62 19.97 7.51 -9.73
C ASP A 62 18.51 8.00 -9.66
N LEU A 63 17.60 7.41 -10.47
CA LEU A 63 16.17 7.74 -10.41
C LEU A 63 15.58 7.33 -9.06
N SER A 64 15.82 6.09 -8.65
CA SER A 64 15.37 5.57 -7.34
C SER A 64 15.93 6.40 -6.18
N LYS A 65 17.19 6.78 -6.26
CA LYS A 65 17.84 7.66 -5.26
C LYS A 65 17.18 9.04 -5.22
N ASN A 66 16.89 9.62 -6.38
CA ASN A 66 16.20 10.92 -6.46
C ASN A 66 14.78 10.85 -5.88
N VAL A 67 14.02 9.77 -6.16
CA VAL A 67 12.70 9.54 -5.55
C VAL A 67 12.82 9.48 -4.03
N TYR A 68 13.74 8.67 -3.51
CA TYR A 68 13.98 8.51 -2.10
C TYR A 68 14.30 9.85 -1.41
N GLU A 69 15.25 10.62 -1.97
CA GLU A 69 15.61 11.93 -1.43
C GLU A 69 14.44 12.91 -1.42
N ASN A 70 13.63 12.97 -2.49
CA ASN A 70 12.49 13.87 -2.55
C ASN A 70 11.41 13.50 -1.55
N ILE A 71 11.16 12.19 -1.34
CA ILE A 71 10.23 11.72 -0.32
C ILE A 71 10.72 12.09 1.09
N LEU A 72 12.01 11.90 1.41
CA LEU A 72 12.56 12.31 2.69
C LEU A 72 12.47 13.84 2.90
N LYS A 73 12.81 14.61 1.86
CA LYS A 73 12.66 16.08 1.88
C LYS A 73 11.20 16.50 2.09
N PHE A 74 10.25 15.81 1.45
CA PHE A 74 8.81 16.04 1.66
C PHE A 74 8.40 15.77 3.11
N TYR A 75 8.77 14.64 3.69
CA TYR A 75 8.47 14.33 5.09
C TYR A 75 9.05 15.36 6.07
N TYR A 76 10.26 15.85 5.78
CA TYR A 76 10.94 16.84 6.63
C TYR A 76 10.37 18.25 6.49
N THR A 77 10.03 18.68 5.27
CA THR A 77 9.65 20.05 4.98
C THR A 77 8.15 20.27 4.81
N GLY A 78 7.40 19.22 4.52
CA GLY A 78 5.99 19.28 4.13
C GLY A 78 5.74 19.85 2.73
N ARG A 79 6.77 20.07 1.92
CA ARG A 79 6.67 20.69 0.59
C ARG A 79 6.10 19.73 -0.44
N ILE A 80 4.88 20.00 -0.89
CA ILE A 80 4.15 19.17 -1.87
C ILE A 80 4.82 19.19 -3.25
N ASP A 81 5.46 20.29 -3.63
CA ASP A 81 6.12 20.44 -4.94
C ASP A 81 7.30 19.47 -5.15
N LEU A 82 7.73 18.78 -4.11
CA LEU A 82 8.75 17.73 -4.20
C LEU A 82 8.20 16.39 -4.73
N LEU A 83 6.88 16.16 -4.69
CA LEU A 83 6.27 14.88 -5.08
C LEU A 83 6.03 14.74 -6.59
N PRO A 84 5.43 15.72 -7.31
CA PRO A 84 5.10 15.55 -8.73
C PRO A 84 6.29 15.14 -9.61
N PRO A 85 7.52 15.69 -9.41
CA PRO A 85 8.66 15.31 -10.26
C PRO A 85 9.13 13.86 -10.09
N VAL A 86 8.67 13.18 -9.04
CA VAL A 86 9.08 11.81 -8.69
C VAL A 86 7.90 10.84 -8.60
N THR A 87 6.72 11.27 -9.06
CA THR A 87 5.53 10.43 -9.15
C THR A 87 5.48 9.78 -10.52
N THR A 88 5.38 8.45 -10.53
CA THR A 88 5.16 7.66 -11.74
C THR A 88 3.67 7.50 -11.96
N ASP A 89 3.22 7.65 -13.20
CA ASP A 89 1.85 7.33 -13.59
C ASP A 89 1.57 5.84 -13.37
N LYS A 90 0.33 5.52 -12.99
CA LYS A 90 -0.03 4.15 -12.65
C LYS A 90 0.05 3.23 -13.88
N ASP A 91 -0.44 3.70 -15.04
CA ASP A 91 -0.41 2.91 -16.28
C ASP A 91 1.05 2.66 -16.70
N GLU A 92 1.92 3.66 -16.59
CA GLU A 92 3.35 3.48 -16.83
C GLU A 92 3.97 2.45 -15.87
N ALA A 93 3.59 2.47 -14.59
CA ALA A 93 4.12 1.52 -13.62
C ALA A 93 3.69 0.08 -13.95
N PHE A 94 2.44 -0.15 -14.31
CA PHE A 94 1.94 -1.49 -14.64
C PHE A 94 2.39 -1.98 -16.01
N ASP A 95 2.33 -1.13 -17.05
CA ASP A 95 2.62 -1.53 -18.42
C ASP A 95 4.13 -1.66 -18.71
N ASN A 96 4.95 -0.78 -18.10
CA ASN A 96 6.37 -0.69 -18.45
C ASN A 96 7.32 -1.20 -17.37
N ILE A 97 6.93 -1.15 -16.08
CA ILE A 97 7.80 -1.55 -14.97
C ILE A 97 7.43 -2.94 -14.48
N LEU A 98 6.18 -3.16 -14.08
CA LEU A 98 5.70 -4.46 -13.61
C LEU A 98 5.52 -5.44 -14.76
N ASN A 99 5.00 -4.95 -15.91
CA ASN A 99 4.83 -5.73 -17.13
C ASN A 99 4.19 -7.09 -16.87
N LEU A 100 3.01 -7.07 -16.23
CA LEU A 100 2.31 -8.27 -15.80
C LEU A 100 1.90 -9.12 -17.01
N SER A 101 2.08 -10.43 -16.89
CA SER A 101 1.74 -11.37 -17.93
C SER A 101 0.26 -11.81 -17.86
N GLU A 102 -0.32 -12.20 -18.99
CA GLU A 102 -1.65 -12.81 -19.03
C GLU A 102 -1.73 -14.17 -18.34
N ASN A 103 -0.64 -14.74 -17.89
CA ASN A 103 -0.55 -16.01 -17.15
C ASN A 103 -0.05 -15.80 -15.71
N GLU A 104 -0.39 -14.68 -15.12
CA GLU A 104 0.11 -14.28 -13.79
C GLU A 104 -0.57 -15.05 -12.66
N SER A 105 0.19 -15.33 -11.61
CA SER A 105 -0.33 -15.81 -10.33
C SER A 105 -0.35 -14.65 -9.35
N TYR A 106 -1.52 -14.08 -9.11
CA TYR A 106 -1.74 -12.92 -8.26
C TYR A 106 -2.11 -13.31 -6.84
N VAL A 107 -1.51 -12.65 -5.86
CA VAL A 107 -1.84 -12.73 -4.44
C VAL A 107 -2.24 -11.35 -3.93
N ASP A 108 -3.44 -11.22 -3.41
CA ASP A 108 -3.99 -9.98 -2.87
C ASP A 108 -4.14 -10.09 -1.35
N LEU A 109 -3.27 -9.43 -0.62
CA LEU A 109 -3.30 -9.37 0.83
C LEU A 109 -4.04 -8.10 1.25
N GLY A 110 -5.28 -8.26 1.74
CA GLY A 110 -6.20 -7.17 2.02
C GLY A 110 -7.03 -6.78 0.80
N ALA A 111 -7.77 -7.74 0.24
CA ALA A 111 -8.50 -7.58 -1.03
C ALA A 111 -9.80 -6.78 -0.91
N TYR A 112 -10.20 -6.37 0.31
CA TYR A 112 -11.38 -5.56 0.61
C TYR A 112 -12.64 -6.09 -0.09
N ASN A 113 -13.11 -5.42 -1.14
CA ASN A 113 -14.28 -5.81 -1.92
C ASN A 113 -13.95 -6.30 -3.33
N GLY A 114 -12.65 -6.41 -3.69
CA GLY A 114 -12.16 -6.88 -4.97
C GLY A 114 -11.75 -5.78 -5.96
N ASP A 115 -11.70 -4.51 -5.52
CA ASP A 115 -11.28 -3.39 -6.38
C ASP A 115 -9.85 -3.54 -6.92
N THR A 116 -8.94 -4.08 -6.13
CA THR A 116 -7.56 -4.39 -6.55
C THR A 116 -7.48 -5.61 -7.49
N ILE A 117 -8.45 -6.52 -7.40
CA ILE A 117 -8.58 -7.59 -8.39
C ILE A 117 -9.03 -7.03 -9.74
N ASP A 118 -9.98 -6.08 -9.77
CA ASP A 118 -10.38 -5.40 -11.02
C ASP A 118 -9.20 -4.65 -11.65
N GLU A 119 -8.41 -3.97 -10.83
CA GLU A 119 -7.20 -3.30 -11.30
C GLU A 119 -6.21 -4.30 -11.93
N PHE A 120 -5.91 -5.40 -11.25
CA PHE A 120 -5.07 -6.47 -11.79
C PHE A 120 -5.62 -7.01 -13.11
N LEU A 121 -6.93 -7.27 -13.20
CA LEU A 121 -7.57 -7.76 -14.43
C LEU A 121 -7.51 -6.75 -15.56
N HIS A 122 -7.56 -5.45 -15.26
CA HIS A 122 -7.39 -4.39 -16.25
C HIS A 122 -6.03 -4.52 -16.95
N TYR A 123 -4.94 -4.62 -16.19
CA TYR A 123 -3.59 -4.70 -16.74
C TYR A 123 -3.18 -6.07 -17.31
N THR A 124 -3.96 -7.11 -17.05
CA THR A 124 -3.75 -8.45 -17.64
C THR A 124 -4.79 -8.80 -18.70
N ASN A 125 -5.55 -7.82 -19.19
CA ASN A 125 -6.62 -8.02 -20.17
C ASN A 125 -7.65 -9.10 -19.75
N GLY A 126 -7.91 -9.22 -18.45
CA GLY A 126 -8.81 -10.22 -17.89
C GLY A 126 -8.24 -11.63 -17.81
N ASN A 127 -6.99 -11.84 -18.19
CA ASN A 127 -6.34 -13.15 -18.18
C ASN A 127 -5.45 -13.34 -16.95
N TYR A 128 -5.41 -14.51 -16.40
CA TYR A 128 -4.56 -14.88 -15.27
C TYR A 128 -4.49 -16.39 -15.10
N LYS A 129 -3.45 -16.86 -14.44
CA LYS A 129 -3.31 -18.26 -14.06
C LYS A 129 -4.14 -18.59 -12.83
N ARG A 130 -4.04 -17.74 -11.79
CA ARG A 130 -4.81 -17.86 -10.53
C ARG A 130 -4.82 -16.53 -9.77
N ILE A 131 -5.83 -16.37 -8.94
CA ILE A 131 -5.92 -15.30 -7.95
C ILE A 131 -6.11 -15.92 -6.57
N ILE A 132 -5.35 -15.49 -5.57
CA ILE A 132 -5.48 -15.87 -4.18
C ILE A 132 -5.66 -14.59 -3.37
N ALA A 133 -6.81 -14.41 -2.74
CA ALA A 133 -7.14 -13.16 -2.07
C ALA A 133 -7.50 -13.39 -0.59
N PHE A 134 -6.97 -12.51 0.26
CA PHE A 134 -7.17 -12.50 1.70
C PHE A 134 -7.96 -11.26 2.10
N GLU A 135 -9.02 -11.44 2.87
CA GLU A 135 -9.79 -10.36 3.46
C GLU A 135 -10.31 -10.80 4.84
N PRO A 136 -9.79 -10.26 5.94
CA PRO A 136 -10.17 -10.69 7.28
C PRO A 136 -11.57 -10.24 7.69
N ASN A 137 -12.04 -9.08 7.22
CA ASN A 137 -13.32 -8.53 7.63
C ASN A 137 -14.48 -9.28 6.97
N ALA A 138 -15.36 -9.86 7.76
CA ALA A 138 -16.48 -10.68 7.27
C ALA A 138 -17.40 -9.97 6.29
N LYS A 139 -17.70 -8.66 6.52
CA LYS A 139 -18.57 -7.89 5.61
C LYS A 139 -17.92 -7.64 4.25
N ASN A 140 -16.64 -7.32 4.26
CA ASN A 140 -15.88 -7.11 3.03
C ASN A 140 -15.67 -8.43 2.30
N PHE A 141 -15.38 -9.51 3.03
CA PHE A 141 -15.25 -10.85 2.47
C PHE A 141 -16.52 -11.33 1.76
N GLU A 142 -17.71 -11.02 2.30
CA GLU A 142 -18.97 -11.33 1.60
C GLU A 142 -19.11 -10.55 0.29
N LYS A 143 -18.68 -9.27 0.26
CA LYS A 143 -18.66 -8.49 -0.98
C LYS A 143 -17.65 -9.05 -1.98
N LEU A 144 -16.44 -9.39 -1.50
CA LEU A 144 -15.40 -10.02 -2.30
C LEU A 144 -15.88 -11.35 -2.93
N LYS A 145 -16.58 -12.20 -2.17
CA LYS A 145 -17.17 -13.42 -2.69
C LYS A 145 -18.20 -13.17 -3.79
N LEU A 146 -19.04 -12.15 -3.62
CA LEU A 146 -20.03 -11.77 -4.63
C LEU A 146 -19.34 -11.24 -5.89
N HIS A 147 -18.30 -10.42 -5.71
CA HIS A 147 -17.50 -9.84 -6.79
C HIS A 147 -16.83 -10.92 -7.63
N CYS A 148 -16.16 -11.86 -7.00
CA CYS A 148 -15.45 -12.95 -7.69
C CYS A 148 -16.37 -14.10 -8.12
N LYS A 149 -17.69 -13.97 -7.99
CA LYS A 149 -18.64 -15.04 -8.32
C LYS A 149 -18.58 -15.40 -9.81
N GLY A 150 -18.25 -16.63 -10.10
CA GLY A 150 -18.12 -17.16 -11.47
C GLY A 150 -16.74 -17.01 -12.09
N MET A 151 -15.80 -16.36 -11.43
CA MET A 151 -14.41 -16.32 -11.85
C MET A 151 -13.74 -17.69 -11.63
N ALA A 152 -13.01 -18.16 -12.63
CA ALA A 152 -12.26 -19.41 -12.55
C ALA A 152 -10.91 -19.21 -11.82
N ASN A 153 -10.41 -20.25 -11.16
CA ASN A 153 -9.09 -20.26 -10.52
C ASN A 153 -8.88 -19.15 -9.46
N VAL A 154 -9.94 -18.75 -8.76
CA VAL A 154 -9.90 -17.80 -7.66
C VAL A 154 -10.09 -18.54 -6.33
N SER A 155 -9.19 -18.29 -5.38
CA SER A 155 -9.24 -18.82 -4.01
C SER A 155 -9.37 -17.66 -3.03
N LEU A 156 -10.44 -17.60 -2.28
CA LEU A 156 -10.73 -16.54 -1.31
C LEU A 156 -10.59 -17.06 0.12
N TRP A 157 -9.86 -16.32 0.95
CA TRP A 157 -9.59 -16.68 2.32
C TRP A 157 -10.04 -15.57 3.26
N GLN A 158 -10.97 -15.92 4.18
CA GLN A 158 -11.36 -14.98 5.25
C GLN A 158 -10.32 -15.01 6.37
N LEU A 159 -9.15 -14.50 6.06
CA LEU A 159 -7.96 -14.47 6.93
C LEU A 159 -7.22 -13.14 6.73
N GLY A 160 -6.51 -12.68 7.76
CA GLY A 160 -5.45 -11.69 7.58
C GLY A 160 -4.13 -12.38 7.23
N SER A 161 -3.21 -11.67 6.58
CA SER A 161 -1.82 -12.11 6.43
C SER A 161 -0.99 -11.64 7.61
N TYR A 162 -0.09 -12.51 8.08
CA TYR A 162 0.81 -12.20 9.20
C TYR A 162 2.02 -13.13 9.18
N SER A 163 3.06 -12.81 9.97
CA SER A 163 4.27 -13.66 10.09
C SER A 163 4.04 -15.02 10.77
N LYS A 164 2.87 -15.26 11.36
CA LYS A 164 2.54 -16.50 12.07
C LYS A 164 1.07 -16.88 11.88
N ASN A 165 0.80 -18.18 11.89
CA ASN A 165 -0.57 -18.71 11.92
C ASN A 165 -1.11 -18.57 13.36
N THR A 166 -1.99 -17.61 13.60
CA THR A 166 -2.53 -17.31 14.94
C THR A 166 -3.86 -16.56 14.84
N GLU A 167 -4.34 -16.06 15.96
CA GLU A 167 -5.42 -15.08 16.03
C GLU A 167 -4.87 -13.77 16.60
N LEU A 168 -5.24 -12.67 15.95
CA LEU A 168 -4.94 -11.31 16.38
C LEU A 168 -6.23 -10.57 16.67
N ILE A 169 -6.16 -9.57 17.55
CA ILE A 169 -7.30 -8.72 17.87
C ILE A 169 -7.17 -7.44 17.02
N PHE A 170 -8.18 -7.17 16.21
CA PHE A 170 -8.28 -5.93 15.43
C PHE A 170 -9.31 -5.01 16.04
N ASN A 171 -9.06 -3.71 16.05
CA ASN A 171 -10.04 -2.74 16.51
C ASN A 171 -11.29 -2.73 15.60
N ASN A 172 -12.46 -2.38 16.19
CA ASN A 172 -13.75 -2.36 15.47
C ASN A 172 -13.97 -1.06 14.67
N LYS A 173 -12.93 -0.32 14.30
CA LYS A 173 -13.12 0.88 13.47
C LYS A 173 -13.53 0.43 12.08
N ALA A 174 -14.70 0.90 11.64
CA ALA A 174 -15.21 0.58 10.31
C ALA A 174 -14.33 1.21 9.22
N GLY A 175 -14.08 0.46 8.13
CA GLY A 175 -13.35 0.94 6.96
C GLY A 175 -11.88 0.57 6.97
N ARG A 176 -11.07 1.36 6.27
CA ARG A 176 -9.63 1.17 6.03
C ARG A 176 -8.72 1.41 7.25
N ASN A 177 -9.29 1.57 8.45
CA ASN A 177 -8.55 1.88 9.68
C ASN A 177 -8.56 0.72 10.70
N SER A 178 -8.67 -0.52 10.24
CA SER A 178 -8.52 -1.70 11.08
C SER A 178 -7.05 -1.91 11.41
N ALA A 179 -6.66 -1.84 12.67
CA ALA A 179 -5.29 -2.10 13.11
C ALA A 179 -5.27 -3.11 14.25
N ILE A 180 -4.15 -3.78 14.44
CA ILE A 180 -3.92 -4.66 15.59
C ILE A 180 -4.08 -3.85 16.87
N ALA A 181 -4.87 -4.34 17.83
CA ALA A 181 -5.21 -3.64 19.06
C ALA A 181 -5.41 -4.61 20.23
N ASP A 182 -5.38 -4.07 21.45
CA ASP A 182 -5.65 -4.85 22.66
C ASP A 182 -7.14 -5.20 22.86
N LYS A 183 -8.03 -4.50 22.16
CA LYS A 183 -9.49 -4.70 22.24
C LYS A 183 -10.12 -4.62 20.86
N GLY A 184 -10.96 -5.60 20.53
CA GLY A 184 -11.62 -5.65 19.23
C GLY A 184 -12.17 -7.02 18.88
N VAL A 185 -12.09 -7.37 17.62
CA VAL A 185 -12.55 -8.66 17.08
C VAL A 185 -11.34 -9.59 16.88
N ALA A 186 -11.44 -10.79 17.42
CA ALA A 186 -10.46 -11.85 17.16
C ALA A 186 -10.57 -12.26 15.67
N THR A 187 -9.45 -12.19 14.98
CA THR A 187 -9.35 -12.45 13.55
C THR A 187 -8.24 -13.48 13.31
N LYS A 188 -8.56 -14.51 12.58
CA LYS A 188 -7.56 -15.50 12.16
C LYS A 188 -6.61 -14.89 11.16
N VAL A 189 -5.33 -15.16 11.36
CA VAL A 189 -4.26 -14.76 10.44
C VAL A 189 -3.39 -15.96 10.08
N ALA A 190 -2.81 -15.93 8.91
CA ALA A 190 -1.93 -16.98 8.43
C ALA A 190 -0.73 -16.41 7.67
N THR A 191 0.34 -17.19 7.59
CA THR A 191 1.45 -16.86 6.71
C THR A 191 1.05 -17.10 5.26
N VAL A 192 1.54 -16.26 4.36
CA VAL A 192 1.34 -16.41 2.92
C VAL A 192 1.87 -17.78 2.46
N ASP A 193 3.02 -18.20 2.96
CA ASP A 193 3.62 -19.51 2.64
C ASP A 193 2.73 -20.71 3.00
N THR A 194 2.02 -20.62 4.13
CA THR A 194 1.07 -21.68 4.53
C THR A 194 -0.05 -21.83 3.50
N ILE A 195 -0.59 -20.72 3.00
CA ILE A 195 -1.71 -20.74 2.05
C ILE A 195 -1.24 -21.08 0.64
N LEU A 196 -0.11 -20.55 0.22
CA LEU A 196 0.48 -20.85 -1.09
C LEU A 196 0.94 -22.32 -1.18
N CYS A 197 1.36 -22.91 -0.07
CA CYS A 197 1.76 -24.32 -0.03
C CYS A 197 2.74 -24.71 -1.15
N GLY A 198 3.74 -23.89 -1.39
CA GLY A 198 4.74 -24.06 -2.45
C GLY A 198 4.31 -23.60 -3.85
N MET A 199 3.14 -23.02 -4.00
CA MET A 199 2.75 -22.39 -5.27
C MET A 199 3.50 -21.06 -5.46
N ALA A 200 4.02 -20.84 -6.66
CA ALA A 200 4.66 -19.57 -6.99
C ALA A 200 3.61 -18.45 -7.16
N ALA A 201 3.94 -17.27 -6.64
CA ALA A 201 3.27 -16.02 -6.93
C ALA A 201 4.17 -15.19 -7.85
N GLY A 202 3.62 -14.59 -8.89
CA GLY A 202 4.35 -13.67 -9.76
C GLY A 202 4.12 -12.21 -9.35
N TYR A 203 2.92 -11.91 -8.87
CA TYR A 203 2.58 -10.59 -8.37
C TYR A 203 1.89 -10.69 -7.01
N ILE A 204 2.37 -9.93 -6.03
CA ILE A 204 1.79 -9.83 -4.69
C ILE A 204 1.52 -8.36 -4.38
N LYS A 205 0.26 -8.04 -4.06
CA LYS A 205 -0.12 -6.74 -3.47
C LYS A 205 -0.35 -6.95 -1.98
N ALA A 206 0.21 -6.08 -1.16
CA ALA A 206 0.00 -6.07 0.28
C ALA A 206 -0.53 -4.70 0.72
N ASP A 207 -1.68 -4.70 1.39
CA ASP A 207 -2.28 -3.55 2.05
C ASP A 207 -3.07 -4.10 3.26
N VAL A 208 -2.36 -4.36 4.35
CA VAL A 208 -2.86 -5.14 5.48
C VAL A 208 -2.95 -4.37 6.80
N GLU A 209 -3.06 -3.04 6.68
CA GLU A 209 -3.44 -2.12 7.77
C GLU A 209 -2.52 -2.26 9.01
N GLY A 210 -1.20 -2.14 8.78
CA GLY A 210 -0.18 -2.12 9.83
C GLY A 210 0.50 -3.46 10.13
N ALA A 211 0.23 -4.50 9.32
CA ALA A 211 0.99 -5.74 9.31
C ALA A 211 1.83 -5.90 8.03
N ASP A 212 2.02 -4.82 7.26
CA ASP A 212 2.70 -4.83 5.96
C ASP A 212 4.19 -5.19 6.06
N MET A 213 4.77 -5.03 7.24
CA MET A 213 6.20 -5.29 7.51
C MET A 213 6.44 -6.57 8.32
N GLU A 214 5.41 -7.40 8.53
CA GLU A 214 5.47 -8.59 9.37
C GLU A 214 5.74 -9.91 8.60
#